data_60347a091d67f32ae607c5c51e4c2126
#
_entry.id   60347a091d67f32ae607c5c51e4c2126
#
_cell.length_a   1.000
_cell.length_b   1.000
_cell.length_c   1.000
_cell.angle_alpha   90.00
_cell.angle_beta   90.00
_cell.angle_gamma   90.00
#
_symmetry.space_group_name_H-M   'P 1'
#
loop_
_entity.id
_entity.type
_entity.pdbx_description
1 polymer ?
#
loop_
_entity_poly.entity_id
_entity_poly.type
_entity_poly.pdbx_seq_one_letter_code
_entity_poly.pdbx_strand_id
1 'polypeptide(L)'
;CLALITVSYDEKPGIQAISNTAPDLRPTSEHGEVYRDAEYKRLGTLSLLAGIDLLTGEAIPLVSETHKSSDFIEFLKILDKKYPSQDTIRIILDNHSAHTSKETRRFLDTMPKGRFKFVFTPKHGSWLNMIESFFSKMTRQMLRGIRVNTKQELEERIYKYFDEVNREPVV
;
A
#
# COMPACT_ATOMS: atom_id res chain seq x y z
N CYS A 1 9.71 28.71 -8.39
CA CYS A 1 10.07 28.18 -7.06
C CYS A 1 10.14 26.65 -7.09
N LEU A 2 11.18 26.10 -6.49
CA LEU A 2 11.29 24.67 -6.28
C LEU A 2 10.51 24.29 -5.01
N ALA A 3 9.62 23.32 -5.14
CA ALA A 3 8.87 22.83 -3.99
C ALA A 3 9.52 21.56 -3.43
N LEU A 4 9.33 21.34 -2.14
CA LEU A 4 9.74 20.11 -1.45
C LEU A 4 8.47 19.36 -1.08
N ILE A 5 8.33 18.18 -1.69
CA ILE A 5 7.22 17.28 -1.41
C ILE A 5 7.72 16.25 -0.40
N THR A 6 6.93 15.98 0.64
CA THR A 6 7.29 14.98 1.64
C THR A 6 6.24 13.88 1.68
N VAL A 7 6.70 12.64 1.49
CA VAL A 7 5.86 11.45 1.46
C VAL A 7 6.32 10.49 2.56
N SER A 8 5.38 10.07 3.40
CA SER A 8 5.59 8.98 4.37
C SER A 8 5.25 7.68 3.66
N TYR A 9 6.17 6.73 3.63
CA TYR A 9 6.08 5.52 2.80
C TYR A 9 6.28 4.26 3.62
N ASP A 10 5.48 3.23 3.33
CA ASP A 10 5.70 1.88 3.86
C ASP A 10 5.04 0.83 2.95
N GLU A 11 5.34 -0.44 3.20
CA GLU A 11 4.75 -1.59 2.53
C GLU A 11 3.85 -2.36 3.48
N LYS A 12 2.79 -2.92 2.93
CA LYS A 12 1.93 -3.91 3.59
C LYS A 12 1.94 -5.19 2.77
N PRO A 13 2.83 -6.15 3.11
CA PRO A 13 2.89 -7.43 2.39
C PRO A 13 1.85 -8.41 2.90
N GLY A 14 1.65 -9.48 2.14
CA GLY A 14 0.87 -10.62 2.61
C GLY A 14 -0.63 -10.39 2.75
N ILE A 15 -1.20 -9.48 1.97
CA ILE A 15 -2.65 -9.29 1.94
C ILE A 15 -3.27 -10.50 1.25
N GLN A 16 -4.11 -11.25 1.98
CA GLN A 16 -4.65 -12.49 1.47
C GLN A 16 -5.91 -12.28 0.64
N ALA A 17 -5.94 -12.91 -0.52
CA ALA A 17 -7.13 -13.04 -1.34
C ALA A 17 -7.83 -14.35 -0.95
N ILE A 18 -9.02 -14.26 -0.39
CA ILE A 18 -9.78 -15.39 0.13
C ILE A 18 -11.15 -15.40 -0.54
N SER A 19 -11.56 -16.57 -1.06
CA SER A 19 -12.90 -16.76 -1.58
C SER A 19 -13.68 -17.78 -0.75
N ASN A 20 -15.00 -17.66 -0.78
CA ASN A 20 -15.86 -18.69 -0.22
C ASN A 20 -15.97 -19.84 -1.22
N THR A 21 -15.84 -21.09 -0.75
CA THR A 21 -16.02 -22.28 -1.58
C THR A 21 -17.47 -22.76 -1.59
N ALA A 22 -18.25 -22.31 -0.57
CA ALA A 22 -19.69 -22.61 -0.47
C ALA A 22 -20.43 -21.37 0.03
N PRO A 23 -21.75 -21.24 -0.28
CA PRO A 23 -22.56 -20.17 0.31
C PRO A 23 -22.59 -20.27 1.83
N ASP A 24 -22.72 -19.12 2.49
CA ASP A 24 -22.93 -19.10 3.93
C ASP A 24 -24.19 -19.88 4.30
N LEU A 25 -24.06 -20.77 5.27
CA LEU A 25 -25.20 -21.54 5.76
C LEU A 25 -26.06 -20.66 6.68
N ARG A 26 -27.37 -20.70 6.47
CA ARG A 26 -28.29 -20.01 7.36
C ARG A 26 -28.43 -20.79 8.68
N PRO A 27 -28.55 -20.10 9.83
CA PRO A 27 -28.86 -20.78 11.07
C PRO A 27 -30.12 -21.62 10.95
N THR A 28 -30.08 -22.84 11.47
CA THR A 28 -31.23 -23.75 11.52
C THR A 28 -31.55 -24.08 12.97
N SER A 29 -32.68 -24.77 13.22
CA SER A 29 -33.01 -25.23 14.55
C SER A 29 -31.97 -26.19 15.14
N GLU A 30 -31.20 -26.85 14.30
CA GLU A 30 -30.15 -27.78 14.71
C GLU A 30 -28.79 -27.11 14.84
N HIS A 31 -28.55 -26.02 14.08
CA HIS A 31 -27.30 -25.26 14.06
C HIS A 31 -27.61 -23.77 14.22
N GLY A 32 -27.38 -23.24 15.40
CA GLY A 32 -27.65 -21.84 15.73
C GLY A 32 -26.63 -20.84 15.17
N GLU A 33 -25.60 -21.31 14.49
CA GLU A 33 -24.50 -20.48 14.00
C GLU A 33 -24.31 -20.62 12.48
N VAL A 34 -23.85 -19.52 11.86
CA VAL A 34 -23.45 -19.53 10.46
C VAL A 34 -21.96 -19.82 10.39
N TYR A 35 -21.58 -20.93 9.74
CA TYR A 35 -20.19 -21.34 9.58
C TYR A 35 -19.59 -20.70 8.33
N ARG A 36 -19.20 -19.41 8.44
CA ARG A 36 -18.66 -18.67 7.34
C ARG A 36 -17.21 -19.07 7.01
N ASP A 37 -16.42 -19.36 8.03
CA ASP A 37 -14.98 -19.57 7.89
C ASP A 37 -14.58 -21.04 7.71
N ALA A 38 -15.52 -21.98 7.81
CA ALA A 38 -15.24 -23.41 7.69
C ALA A 38 -14.86 -23.84 6.28
N GLU A 39 -15.30 -23.10 5.26
CA GLU A 39 -15.05 -23.42 3.85
C GLU A 39 -14.60 -22.18 3.09
N TYR A 40 -13.29 -21.96 3.01
CA TYR A 40 -12.71 -20.89 2.23
C TYR A 40 -11.51 -21.41 1.43
N LYS A 41 -11.23 -20.72 0.35
CA LYS A 41 -10.08 -21.00 -0.52
C LYS A 41 -9.14 -19.81 -0.54
N ARG A 42 -7.86 -20.07 -0.36
CA ARG A 42 -6.81 -19.06 -0.49
C ARG A 42 -6.40 -18.97 -1.96
N LEU A 43 -6.49 -17.76 -2.52
CA LEU A 43 -6.15 -17.49 -3.92
C LEU A 43 -4.73 -16.96 -4.07
N GLY A 44 -4.05 -16.69 -2.95
CA GLY A 44 -2.72 -16.13 -2.93
C GLY A 44 -2.67 -14.82 -2.17
N THR A 45 -1.55 -14.12 -2.26
CA THR A 45 -1.34 -12.86 -1.57
C THR A 45 -0.94 -11.74 -2.53
N LEU A 46 -1.20 -10.51 -2.11
CA LEU A 46 -0.71 -9.29 -2.76
C LEU A 46 0.05 -8.45 -1.76
N SER A 47 0.94 -7.62 -2.28
CA SER A 47 1.65 -6.61 -1.51
C SER A 47 1.17 -5.22 -1.91
N LEU A 48 1.05 -4.33 -0.94
CA LEU A 48 0.70 -2.94 -1.15
C LEU A 48 1.89 -2.08 -0.78
N LEU A 49 2.36 -1.26 -1.75
CA LEU A 49 3.33 -0.22 -1.52
C LEU A 49 2.56 1.10 -1.50
N ALA A 50 2.69 1.89 -0.45
CA ALA A 50 1.88 3.10 -0.36
C ALA A 50 2.62 4.25 0.31
N GLY A 51 2.30 5.45 -0.13
CA GLY A 51 2.79 6.68 0.44
C GLY A 51 1.66 7.65 0.74
N ILE A 52 1.88 8.53 1.70
CA ILE A 52 0.96 9.63 2.01
C ILE A 52 1.73 10.94 1.85
N ASP A 53 1.21 11.82 1.00
CA ASP A 53 1.70 13.20 0.90
C ASP A 53 1.33 13.92 2.18
N LEU A 54 2.34 14.32 2.95
CA LEU A 54 2.12 14.92 4.27
C LEU A 54 1.52 16.34 4.19
N LEU A 55 1.60 16.99 3.04
CA LEU A 55 0.99 18.29 2.86
C LEU A 55 -0.49 18.20 2.50
N THR A 56 -0.82 17.33 1.55
CA THR A 56 -2.19 17.22 1.02
C THR A 56 -3.03 16.13 1.66
N GLY A 57 -2.39 15.14 2.30
CA GLY A 57 -3.07 13.97 2.83
C GLY A 57 -3.39 12.91 1.76
N GLU A 58 -3.03 13.15 0.51
CA GLU A 58 -3.30 12.20 -0.57
C GLU A 58 -2.50 10.93 -0.39
N ALA A 59 -3.17 9.79 -0.53
CA ALA A 59 -2.56 8.47 -0.45
C ALA A 59 -2.28 7.93 -1.86
N ILE A 60 -1.08 7.37 -2.05
CA ILE A 60 -0.58 6.93 -3.36
C ILE A 60 -0.28 5.44 -3.27
N PRO A 61 -1.01 4.57 -4.01
CA PRO A 61 -0.84 3.13 -3.93
C PRO A 61 -0.09 2.54 -5.11
N LEU A 62 0.55 1.41 -4.86
CA LEU A 62 0.94 0.45 -5.88
C LEU A 62 0.69 -0.96 -5.33
N VAL A 63 -0.17 -1.73 -5.98
CA VAL A 63 -0.39 -3.13 -5.64
C VAL A 63 0.48 -3.99 -6.54
N SER A 64 1.19 -4.95 -5.95
CA SER A 64 2.07 -5.87 -6.68
C SER A 64 1.99 -7.27 -6.07
N GLU A 65 2.48 -8.26 -6.81
CA GLU A 65 2.63 -9.62 -6.29
C GLU A 65 3.71 -9.69 -5.20
N THR A 66 4.68 -8.79 -5.25
CA THR A 66 5.85 -8.77 -4.37
C THR A 66 6.12 -7.36 -3.86
N HIS A 67 7.12 -7.24 -2.98
CA HIS A 67 7.62 -5.96 -2.50
C HIS A 67 9.15 -5.91 -2.59
N LYS A 68 9.66 -6.28 -3.75
CA LYS A 68 11.09 -6.28 -4.07
C LYS A 68 11.58 -4.90 -4.50
N SER A 69 12.88 -4.79 -4.76
CA SER A 69 13.49 -3.56 -5.30
C SER A 69 12.81 -3.09 -6.57
N SER A 70 12.44 -4.02 -7.47
CA SER A 70 11.75 -3.69 -8.72
C SER A 70 10.39 -3.05 -8.47
N ASP A 71 9.66 -3.51 -7.46
CA ASP A 71 8.37 -2.93 -7.10
C ASP A 71 8.55 -1.53 -6.49
N PHE A 72 9.54 -1.37 -5.64
CA PHE A 72 9.86 -0.07 -5.06
C PHE A 72 10.23 0.94 -6.14
N ILE A 73 11.02 0.53 -7.13
CA ILE A 73 11.38 1.37 -8.27
C ILE A 73 10.13 1.78 -9.05
N GLU A 74 9.20 0.87 -9.30
CA GLU A 74 7.93 1.22 -9.95
C GLU A 74 7.13 2.23 -9.14
N PHE A 75 7.14 2.13 -7.81
CA PHE A 75 6.52 3.13 -6.95
C PHE A 75 7.20 4.50 -7.09
N LEU A 76 8.54 4.54 -7.12
CA LEU A 76 9.26 5.79 -7.34
C LEU A 76 8.92 6.42 -8.70
N LYS A 77 8.73 5.60 -9.73
CA LYS A 77 8.30 6.08 -11.06
C LYS A 77 6.92 6.71 -11.02
N ILE A 78 6.01 6.16 -10.21
CA ILE A 78 4.68 6.73 -10.00
C ILE A 78 4.80 8.12 -9.37
N LEU A 79 5.63 8.26 -8.35
CA LEU A 79 5.88 9.57 -7.72
C LEU A 79 6.51 10.55 -8.70
N ASP A 80 7.45 10.09 -9.52
CA ASP A 80 8.12 10.94 -10.51
C ASP A 80 7.12 11.52 -11.53
N LYS A 81 6.16 10.72 -11.97
CA LYS A 81 5.11 11.17 -12.91
C LYS A 81 4.09 12.08 -12.25
N LYS A 82 3.83 11.87 -10.97
CA LYS A 82 2.79 12.60 -10.25
C LYS A 82 3.17 14.04 -9.95
N TYR A 83 4.40 14.29 -9.59
CA TYR A 83 4.87 15.59 -9.13
C TYR A 83 5.65 16.33 -10.21
N PRO A 84 5.62 17.68 -10.19
CA PRO A 84 6.38 18.48 -11.16
C PRO A 84 7.86 18.09 -11.22
N SER A 85 8.42 18.08 -12.41
CA SER A 85 9.77 17.54 -12.64
C SER A 85 10.89 18.31 -11.94
N GLN A 86 10.66 19.59 -11.62
CA GLN A 86 11.63 20.44 -10.94
C GLN A 86 11.63 20.30 -9.42
N ASP A 87 10.60 19.68 -8.85
CA ASP A 87 10.44 19.58 -7.40
C ASP A 87 11.28 18.43 -6.82
N THR A 88 11.65 18.56 -5.56
CA THR A 88 12.29 17.49 -4.81
C THR A 88 11.24 16.66 -4.07
N ILE A 89 11.34 15.35 -4.22
CA ILE A 89 10.47 14.40 -3.50
C ILE A 89 11.27 13.79 -2.35
N ARG A 90 10.93 14.19 -1.14
CA ARG A 90 11.53 13.62 0.07
C ARG A 90 10.66 12.47 0.55
N ILE A 91 11.26 11.30 0.71
CA ILE A 91 10.55 10.10 1.17
C ILE A 91 11.07 9.69 2.52
N ILE A 92 10.17 9.62 3.50
CA ILE A 92 10.45 9.10 4.84
C ILE A 92 10.09 7.63 4.85
N LEU A 93 11.06 6.77 5.11
CA LEU A 93 10.91 5.32 5.02
C LEU A 93 11.86 4.63 5.99
N ASP A 94 11.63 3.34 6.25
CA ASP A 94 12.56 2.54 7.04
C ASP A 94 13.76 2.07 6.20
N ASN A 95 14.76 1.50 6.85
CA ASN A 95 15.99 1.06 6.18
C ASN A 95 15.88 -0.39 5.69
N HIS A 96 14.80 -0.72 4.99
CA HIS A 96 14.62 -2.04 4.37
C HIS A 96 15.60 -2.22 3.21
N SER A 97 16.06 -3.46 2.98
CA SER A 97 17.08 -3.75 1.97
C SER A 97 16.67 -3.35 0.55
N ALA A 98 15.39 -3.41 0.21
CA ALA A 98 14.91 -2.98 -1.11
C ALA A 98 15.12 -1.48 -1.36
N HIS A 99 15.11 -0.66 -0.30
CA HIS A 99 15.28 0.79 -0.42
C HIS A 99 16.72 1.21 -0.69
N THR A 100 17.68 0.35 -0.34
CA THR A 100 19.12 0.63 -0.47
C THR A 100 19.83 -0.32 -1.42
N SER A 101 19.11 -1.14 -2.17
CA SER A 101 19.68 -2.14 -3.08
C SER A 101 20.43 -1.49 -4.24
N LYS A 102 21.26 -2.29 -4.91
CA LYS A 102 21.99 -1.84 -6.11
C LYS A 102 21.02 -1.41 -7.22
N GLU A 103 19.92 -2.13 -7.41
CA GLU A 103 18.91 -1.80 -8.42
C GLU A 103 18.28 -0.44 -8.13
N THR A 104 17.92 -0.19 -6.87
CA THR A 104 17.35 1.09 -6.45
C THR A 104 18.33 2.23 -6.68
N ARG A 105 19.61 2.05 -6.32
CA ARG A 105 20.64 3.06 -6.56
C ARG A 105 20.84 3.34 -8.04
N ARG A 106 20.85 2.31 -8.88
CA ARG A 106 20.95 2.50 -10.33
C ARG A 106 19.80 3.33 -10.88
N PHE A 107 18.58 3.04 -10.42
CA PHE A 107 17.44 3.85 -10.82
C PHE A 107 17.58 5.31 -10.38
N LEU A 108 17.97 5.54 -9.12
CA LEU A 108 18.17 6.90 -8.61
C LEU A 108 19.26 7.66 -9.39
N ASP A 109 20.31 6.97 -9.84
CA ASP A 109 21.36 7.56 -10.65
C ASP A 109 20.86 8.01 -12.03
N THR A 110 19.76 7.44 -12.54
CA THR A 110 19.14 7.87 -13.80
C THR A 110 18.27 9.11 -13.65
N MET A 111 17.91 9.48 -12.41
CA MET A 111 17.07 10.64 -12.12
C MET A 111 17.91 11.92 -12.05
N PRO A 112 17.28 13.07 -12.34
CA PRO A 112 17.96 14.36 -12.12
C PRO A 112 18.45 14.48 -10.68
N LYS A 113 19.62 15.09 -10.49
CA LYS A 113 20.20 15.33 -9.18
C LYS A 113 19.21 16.12 -8.31
N GLY A 114 18.96 15.62 -7.10
CA GLY A 114 18.03 16.26 -6.17
C GLY A 114 16.56 15.92 -6.39
N ARG A 115 16.23 15.00 -7.32
CA ARG A 115 14.84 14.60 -7.53
C ARG A 115 14.29 13.84 -6.33
N PHE A 116 15.01 12.84 -5.82
CA PHE A 116 14.61 12.05 -4.66
C PHE A 116 15.58 12.25 -3.51
N LYS A 117 15.02 12.43 -2.31
CA LYS A 117 15.78 12.51 -1.08
C LYS A 117 15.18 11.52 -0.08
N PHE A 118 15.94 10.50 0.30
CA PHE A 118 15.49 9.52 1.29
C PHE A 118 15.86 9.97 2.69
N VAL A 119 14.90 9.86 3.60
CA VAL A 119 15.11 10.08 5.04
C VAL A 119 14.77 8.77 5.74
N PHE A 120 15.80 8.06 6.18
CA PHE A 120 15.63 6.78 6.85
C PHE A 120 15.26 6.99 8.32
N THR A 121 14.30 6.21 8.78
CA THR A 121 13.83 6.25 10.16
C THR A 121 13.76 4.81 10.68
N PRO A 122 13.89 4.60 12.02
CA PRO A 122 13.69 3.27 12.58
C PRO A 122 12.30 2.75 12.24
N LYS A 123 12.19 1.44 12.07
CA LYS A 123 10.88 0.79 11.88
C LYS A 123 10.00 1.17 13.07
N HIS A 124 8.76 1.53 12.79
CA HIS A 124 7.80 2.06 13.78
C HIS A 124 8.21 3.40 14.41
N GLY A 125 9.10 4.15 13.76
CA GLY A 125 9.39 5.53 14.16
C GLY A 125 8.17 6.44 14.00
N SER A 126 8.13 7.52 14.80
CA SER A 126 6.98 8.45 14.81
C SER A 126 6.66 9.06 13.44
N TRP A 127 7.65 9.23 12.59
CA TRP A 127 7.49 9.78 11.24
C TRP A 127 6.71 8.84 10.29
N LEU A 128 6.55 7.56 10.64
CA LEU A 128 5.77 6.59 9.87
C LEU A 128 4.35 6.38 10.43
N ASN A 129 3.98 7.07 11.51
CA ASN A 129 2.68 6.87 12.16
C ASN A 129 1.50 7.12 11.22
N MET A 130 1.61 8.09 10.31
CA MET A 130 0.52 8.39 9.38
C MET A 130 0.25 7.23 8.43
N ILE A 131 1.30 6.65 7.84
CA ILE A 131 1.10 5.52 6.92
C ILE A 131 0.67 4.25 7.68
N GLU A 132 1.20 4.03 8.87
CA GLU A 132 0.80 2.90 9.71
C GLU A 132 -0.67 3.02 10.14
N SER A 133 -1.10 4.21 10.54
CA SER A 133 -2.51 4.48 10.89
C SER A 133 -3.42 4.28 9.67
N PHE A 134 -2.97 4.70 8.50
CA PHE A 134 -3.70 4.49 7.26
C PHE A 134 -3.90 2.99 6.99
N PHE A 135 -2.85 2.18 7.10
CA PHE A 135 -2.95 0.74 6.89
C PHE A 135 -3.88 0.08 7.92
N SER A 136 -3.82 0.50 9.18
CA SER A 136 -4.72 -0.01 10.22
C SER A 136 -6.18 0.30 9.92
N LYS A 137 -6.46 1.52 9.49
CA LYS A 137 -7.82 1.94 9.12
C LYS A 137 -8.33 1.16 7.91
N MET A 138 -7.49 0.99 6.89
CA MET A 138 -7.84 0.21 5.69
C MET A 138 -8.15 -1.24 6.06
N THR A 139 -7.35 -1.84 6.93
CA THR A 139 -7.58 -3.21 7.39
C THR A 139 -8.94 -3.34 8.06
N ARG A 140 -9.29 -2.40 8.95
CA ARG A 140 -10.58 -2.42 9.64
C ARG A 140 -11.75 -2.16 8.70
N GLN A 141 -11.59 -1.26 7.73
CA GLN A 141 -12.68 -0.81 6.88
C GLN A 141 -12.97 -1.71 5.70
N MET A 142 -11.94 -2.36 5.14
CA MET A 142 -12.17 -3.14 3.92
C MET A 142 -11.47 -4.49 3.85
N LEU A 143 -10.33 -4.69 4.50
CA LEU A 143 -9.58 -5.95 4.37
C LEU A 143 -10.04 -7.04 5.33
N ARG A 144 -10.45 -6.67 6.54
CA ARG A 144 -10.87 -7.65 7.55
C ARG A 144 -12.11 -8.40 7.08
N GLY A 145 -11.98 -9.72 6.96
CA GLY A 145 -13.08 -10.57 6.52
C GLY A 145 -13.44 -10.46 5.05
N ILE A 146 -12.62 -9.79 4.23
CA ILE A 146 -12.91 -9.62 2.81
C ILE A 146 -12.98 -10.98 2.10
N ARG A 147 -13.93 -11.09 1.16
CA ARG A 147 -14.06 -12.24 0.27
C ARG A 147 -14.04 -11.76 -1.17
N VAL A 148 -13.25 -12.40 -2.01
CA VAL A 148 -13.07 -12.07 -3.43
C VAL A 148 -13.06 -13.34 -4.26
N ASN A 149 -13.32 -13.23 -5.54
CA ASN A 149 -13.29 -14.37 -6.44
C ASN A 149 -11.93 -14.58 -7.11
N THR A 150 -11.12 -13.53 -7.20
CA THR A 150 -9.79 -13.56 -7.80
C THR A 150 -8.85 -12.59 -7.08
N LYS A 151 -7.54 -12.78 -7.27
CA LYS A 151 -6.53 -11.81 -6.79
C LYS A 151 -6.72 -10.46 -7.48
N GLN A 152 -7.10 -10.45 -8.75
CA GLN A 152 -7.35 -9.22 -9.49
C GLN A 152 -8.51 -8.42 -8.86
N GLU A 153 -9.55 -9.09 -8.41
CA GLU A 153 -10.65 -8.42 -7.70
C GLU A 153 -10.17 -7.75 -6.42
N LEU A 154 -9.29 -8.41 -5.66
CA LEU A 154 -8.69 -7.80 -4.46
C LEU A 154 -7.89 -6.55 -4.83
N GLU A 155 -7.07 -6.61 -5.87
CA GLU A 155 -6.30 -5.48 -6.37
C GLU A 155 -7.21 -4.30 -6.73
N GLU A 156 -8.26 -4.56 -7.51
CA GLU A 156 -9.24 -3.53 -7.92
C GLU A 156 -9.91 -2.89 -6.71
N ARG A 157 -10.27 -3.68 -5.71
CA ARG A 157 -10.91 -3.17 -4.49
C ARG A 157 -9.96 -2.33 -3.64
N ILE A 158 -8.68 -2.66 -3.60
CA ILE A 158 -7.68 -1.83 -2.93
C ILE A 158 -7.55 -0.48 -3.63
N TYR A 159 -7.40 -0.46 -4.95
CA TYR A 159 -7.31 0.80 -5.71
C TYR A 159 -8.58 1.64 -5.55
N LYS A 160 -9.74 1.02 -5.57
CA LYS A 160 -11.01 1.72 -5.34
C LYS A 160 -11.07 2.38 -3.96
N TYR A 161 -10.58 1.69 -2.94
CA TYR A 161 -10.51 2.26 -1.59
C TYR A 161 -9.63 3.51 -1.55
N PHE A 162 -8.47 3.48 -2.21
CA PHE A 162 -7.60 4.65 -2.31
C PHE A 162 -8.29 5.82 -3.04
N ASP A 163 -9.00 5.53 -4.12
CA ASP A 163 -9.75 6.56 -4.85
C ASP A 163 -10.82 7.20 -3.97
N GLU A 164 -11.53 6.41 -3.19
CA GLU A 164 -12.55 6.90 -2.27
C GLU A 164 -11.96 7.77 -1.17
N VAL A 165 -10.86 7.33 -0.56
CA VAL A 165 -10.17 8.09 0.48
C VAL A 165 -9.63 9.40 -0.06
N ASN A 166 -9.12 9.40 -1.29
CA ASN A 166 -8.52 10.58 -1.91
C ASN A 166 -9.54 11.64 -2.34
N ARG A 167 -10.83 11.33 -2.33
CA ARG A 167 -11.87 12.36 -2.57
C ARG A 167 -11.93 13.38 -1.43
N GLU A 168 -11.65 12.93 -0.20
CA GLU A 168 -11.59 13.78 0.98
C GLU A 168 -10.37 13.40 1.82
N PRO A 169 -9.15 13.76 1.37
CA PRO A 169 -7.94 13.38 2.09
C PRO A 169 -7.85 14.09 3.43
N VAL A 170 -7.33 13.36 4.44
CA VAL A 170 -7.11 13.90 5.78
C VAL A 170 -5.65 14.36 5.88
N VAL A 171 -5.49 15.63 6.12
CA VAL A 171 -4.17 16.25 6.30
C VAL A 171 -3.64 16.02 7.71
#